data_dd7c3c9fec7257c9bf87e76a266f5a40
#
_entry.id   dd7c3c9fec7257c9bf87e76a266f5a40
#
_cell.length_a   1.000
_cell.length_b   1.000
_cell.length_c   1.000
_cell.angle_alpha   90.00
_cell.angle_beta   90.00
_cell.angle_gamma   90.00
#
_symmetry.space_group_name_H-M   'P 1'
#
loop_
_entity.id
_entity.type
_entity.pdbx_description
1 polymer ?
#
loop_
_entity_poly.entity_id
_entity_poly.type
_entity_poly.pdbx_seq_one_letter_code
_entity_poly.pdbx_strand_id
1 'polypeptide(L)'
;MSGYLFNAQLMRNMDTDFGIIPYPKLDENQKEYSTTSHNSLSMCCFPVTIKDPEMSGIIAEALCAESYRNVVPQFYEVSLKAKGARDEESGEMIDLIRESLTFDFGWVHSVPMGSIGTIIQDLVNNNTPNFASSWAGKEAKVLSGLEKINAAYSKAGE
;
A
#
# COMPACT_ATOMS: atom_id res chain seq x y z
N MET A 1 15.92 6.64 -1.99
CA MET A 1 15.06 6.54 -0.77
C MET A 1 13.75 5.92 -1.19
N SER A 2 13.24 4.94 -0.50
CA SER A 2 11.89 4.40 -0.73
C SER A 2 10.95 4.88 0.37
N GLY A 3 9.70 5.12 0.03
CA GLY A 3 8.74 5.64 1.00
C GLY A 3 7.33 5.79 0.42
N TYR A 4 6.45 6.37 1.19
CA TYR A 4 5.10 6.68 0.71
C TYR A 4 5.12 7.84 -0.26
N LEU A 5 4.25 7.80 -1.25
CA LEU A 5 4.11 8.89 -2.22
C LEU A 5 3.83 10.24 -1.55
N PHE A 6 3.06 10.24 -0.49
CA PHE A 6 2.78 11.40 0.36
C PHE A 6 4.06 12.07 0.91
N ASN A 7 5.17 11.34 1.07
CA ASN A 7 6.43 11.91 1.56
C ASN A 7 7.02 12.96 0.61
N ALA A 8 6.63 12.96 -0.67
CA ALA A 8 7.02 14.01 -1.61
C ALA A 8 6.64 15.41 -1.12
N GLN A 9 5.50 15.54 -0.45
CA GLN A 9 5.08 16.83 0.14
C GLN A 9 6.02 17.30 1.26
N LEU A 10 6.59 16.37 2.04
CA LEU A 10 7.52 16.70 3.11
C LEU A 10 8.88 17.15 2.56
N MET A 11 9.24 16.67 1.39
CA MET A 11 10.51 16.98 0.73
C MET A 11 10.46 18.23 -0.16
N ARG A 12 9.29 18.87 -0.30
CA ARG A 12 9.12 20.02 -1.20
C ARG A 12 10.08 21.19 -0.92
N ASN A 13 10.53 21.33 0.32
CA ASN A 13 11.43 22.41 0.75
C ASN A 13 12.92 22.00 0.76
N MET A 14 13.25 20.82 0.20
CA MET A 14 14.66 20.42 0.04
C MET A 14 15.35 21.33 -0.99
N ASP A 15 16.60 21.69 -0.73
CA ASP A 15 17.42 22.47 -1.66
C ASP A 15 17.89 21.62 -2.85
N THR A 16 18.02 20.31 -2.65
CA THR A 16 18.43 19.35 -3.69
C THR A 16 17.23 18.85 -4.47
N ASP A 17 17.32 18.85 -5.79
CA ASP A 17 16.31 18.28 -6.65
C ASP A 17 16.24 16.75 -6.50
N PHE A 18 15.03 16.21 -6.65
CA PHE A 18 14.73 14.78 -6.61
C PHE A 18 13.66 14.44 -7.64
N GLY A 19 13.76 13.26 -8.23
CA GLY A 19 12.73 12.69 -9.07
C GLY A 19 11.89 11.67 -8.29
N ILE A 20 10.68 11.41 -8.79
CA ILE A 20 9.79 10.37 -8.28
C ILE A 20 9.70 9.28 -9.34
N ILE A 21 9.94 8.05 -8.94
CA ILE A 21 9.85 6.87 -9.81
C ILE A 21 9.06 5.76 -9.12
N PRO A 22 8.35 4.90 -9.85
CA PRO A 22 7.72 3.70 -9.29
C PRO A 22 8.78 2.70 -8.82
N TYR A 23 8.38 1.73 -8.01
CA TYR A 23 9.23 0.58 -7.75
C TYR A 23 9.56 -0.14 -9.06
N PRO A 24 10.83 -0.57 -9.25
CA PRO A 24 11.22 -1.28 -10.46
C PRO A 24 10.48 -2.61 -10.57
N LYS A 25 10.28 -3.05 -11.80
CA LYS A 25 9.84 -4.43 -12.08
C LYS A 25 10.90 -5.41 -11.62
N LEU A 26 10.49 -6.61 -11.21
CA LEU A 26 11.40 -7.68 -10.81
C LEU A 26 12.32 -8.10 -11.95
N ASP A 27 11.71 -8.31 -13.14
CA ASP A 27 12.39 -8.68 -14.38
C ASP A 27 11.53 -8.30 -15.60
N GLU A 28 12.00 -8.65 -16.80
CA GLU A 28 11.35 -8.37 -18.07
C GLU A 28 10.03 -9.15 -18.26
N ASN A 29 9.80 -10.22 -17.50
CA ASN A 29 8.56 -11.01 -17.58
C ASN A 29 7.41 -10.33 -16.83
N GLN A 30 7.71 -9.45 -15.88
CA GLN A 30 6.70 -8.65 -15.19
C GLN A 30 6.16 -7.58 -16.15
N LYS A 31 4.94 -7.78 -16.67
CA LYS A 31 4.34 -6.89 -17.66
C LYS A 31 3.99 -5.52 -17.10
N GLU A 32 3.37 -5.49 -15.92
CA GLU A 32 2.84 -4.28 -15.30
C GLU A 32 3.68 -3.85 -14.09
N TYR A 33 3.69 -2.55 -13.80
CA TYR A 33 4.17 -2.06 -12.52
C TYR A 33 3.21 -2.47 -11.42
N SER A 34 3.71 -2.57 -10.18
CA SER A 34 2.90 -2.89 -9.01
C SER A 34 3.30 -1.98 -7.87
N THR A 35 2.35 -1.21 -7.40
CA THR A 35 2.51 -0.35 -6.22
C THR A 35 1.61 -0.88 -5.12
N THR A 36 2.23 -1.35 -4.04
CA THR A 36 1.49 -1.96 -2.92
C THR A 36 0.98 -0.89 -1.97
N SER A 37 -0.28 -0.98 -1.60
CA SER A 37 -0.82 -0.18 -0.50
C SER A 37 -0.25 -0.67 0.83
N HIS A 38 -0.12 0.23 1.80
CA HIS A 38 0.42 -0.12 3.11
C HIS A 38 -0.59 -0.91 3.95
N ASN A 39 -0.10 -1.81 4.81
CA ASN A 39 -0.94 -2.62 5.70
C ASN A 39 -1.60 -1.83 6.85
N SER A 40 -1.26 -0.56 7.04
CA SER A 40 -1.87 0.36 8.00
C SER A 40 -2.89 1.30 7.33
N LEU A 41 -3.65 0.80 6.37
CA LEU A 41 -4.71 1.55 5.72
C LEU A 41 -5.78 1.97 6.74
N SER A 42 -6.24 3.22 6.63
CA SER A 42 -7.47 3.62 7.28
C SER A 42 -8.66 2.98 6.56
N MET A 43 -9.49 2.26 7.30
CA MET A 43 -10.70 1.63 6.77
C MET A 43 -11.93 2.19 7.45
N CYS A 44 -13.01 2.34 6.70
CA CYS A 44 -14.33 2.63 7.23
C CYS A 44 -15.04 1.31 7.49
N CYS A 45 -15.54 1.12 8.71
CA CYS A 45 -16.29 -0.07 9.10
C CYS A 45 -17.66 0.32 9.65
N PHE A 46 -18.68 -0.46 9.30
CA PHE A 46 -20.00 -0.34 9.88
C PHE A 46 -20.22 -1.45 10.91
N PRO A 47 -20.70 -1.13 12.14
CA PRO A 47 -20.97 -2.15 13.13
C PRO A 47 -22.15 -3.01 12.68
N VAL A 48 -22.15 -4.31 12.99
CA VAL A 48 -23.24 -5.25 12.68
C VAL A 48 -24.57 -4.88 13.36
N THR A 49 -24.52 -4.00 14.36
CA THR A 49 -25.70 -3.49 15.10
C THR A 49 -26.33 -2.26 14.46
N ILE A 50 -25.87 -1.87 13.26
CA ILE A 50 -26.41 -0.70 12.56
C ILE A 50 -27.91 -0.90 12.28
N LYS A 51 -28.71 0.12 12.55
CA LYS A 51 -30.18 0.01 12.42
C LYS A 51 -30.65 0.07 10.99
N ASP A 52 -29.94 0.83 10.16
CA ASP A 52 -30.27 1.03 8.74
C ASP A 52 -29.01 0.83 7.89
N PRO A 53 -28.71 -0.42 7.50
CA PRO A 53 -27.55 -0.72 6.69
C PRO A 53 -27.66 -0.16 5.26
N GLU A 54 -28.89 -0.05 4.71
CA GLU A 54 -29.12 0.48 3.37
C GLU A 54 -28.79 1.97 3.31
N MET A 55 -29.32 2.78 4.21
CA MET A 55 -28.98 4.21 4.31
C MET A 55 -27.48 4.41 4.51
N SER A 56 -26.84 3.60 5.35
CA SER A 56 -25.41 3.70 5.62
C SER A 56 -24.57 3.37 4.39
N GLY A 57 -25.00 2.39 3.60
CA GLY A 57 -24.39 2.05 2.31
C GLY A 57 -24.50 3.21 1.31
N ILE A 58 -25.68 3.79 1.17
CA ILE A 58 -25.93 4.95 0.28
C ILE A 58 -25.04 6.14 0.67
N ILE A 59 -24.94 6.44 1.98
CA ILE A 59 -24.10 7.54 2.47
C ILE A 59 -22.62 7.24 2.19
N ALA A 60 -22.15 6.01 2.42
CA ALA A 60 -20.79 5.64 2.15
C ALA A 60 -20.45 5.76 0.65
N GLU A 61 -21.35 5.29 -0.22
CA GLU A 61 -21.17 5.41 -1.67
C GLU A 61 -21.13 6.87 -2.10
N ALA A 62 -22.03 7.71 -1.59
CA ALA A 62 -22.04 9.14 -1.89
C ALA A 62 -20.74 9.83 -1.45
N LEU A 63 -20.22 9.52 -0.24
CA LEU A 63 -18.95 10.05 0.25
C LEU A 63 -17.77 9.59 -0.61
N CYS A 64 -17.75 8.32 -1.04
CA CYS A 64 -16.73 7.81 -1.95
C CYS A 64 -16.80 8.49 -3.32
N ALA A 65 -17.99 8.69 -3.87
CA ALA A 65 -18.21 9.37 -5.15
C ALA A 65 -17.74 10.83 -5.09
N GLU A 66 -18.08 11.56 -4.03
CA GLU A 66 -17.63 12.94 -3.84
C GLU A 66 -16.11 13.01 -3.60
N SER A 67 -15.54 12.08 -2.84
CA SER A 67 -14.09 11.97 -2.67
C SER A 67 -13.39 11.75 -4.02
N TYR A 68 -13.91 10.83 -4.83
CA TYR A 68 -13.35 10.54 -6.15
C TYR A 68 -13.40 11.75 -7.10
N ARG A 69 -14.50 12.52 -7.07
CA ARG A 69 -14.68 13.69 -7.95
C ARG A 69 -13.87 14.90 -7.50
N ASN A 70 -13.75 15.13 -6.20
CA ASN A 70 -13.26 16.39 -5.65
C ASN A 70 -11.95 16.24 -4.88
N VAL A 71 -11.84 15.24 -3.98
CA VAL A 71 -10.66 15.11 -3.11
C VAL A 71 -9.49 14.48 -3.86
N VAL A 72 -9.73 13.37 -4.57
CA VAL A 72 -8.68 12.64 -5.28
C VAL A 72 -7.97 13.51 -6.32
N PRO A 73 -8.66 14.26 -7.20
CA PRO A 73 -7.98 15.17 -8.14
C PRO A 73 -7.18 16.25 -7.44
N GLN A 74 -7.70 16.85 -6.37
CA GLN A 74 -6.96 17.88 -5.62
C GLN A 74 -5.70 17.31 -4.96
N PHE A 75 -5.76 16.10 -4.46
CA PHE A 75 -4.59 15.45 -3.87
C PHE A 75 -3.52 15.13 -4.91
N TYR A 76 -3.89 14.49 -6.00
CA TYR A 76 -2.93 14.05 -7.01
C TYR A 76 -2.44 15.19 -7.88
N GLU A 77 -3.33 16.01 -8.46
CA GLU A 77 -2.94 17.05 -9.42
C GLU A 77 -2.34 18.28 -8.73
N VAL A 78 -2.91 18.71 -7.60
CA VAL A 78 -2.45 19.93 -6.95
C VAL A 78 -1.40 19.64 -5.89
N SER A 79 -1.65 18.69 -4.97
CA SER A 79 -0.76 18.47 -3.83
C SER A 79 0.49 17.67 -4.19
N LEU A 80 0.35 16.61 -5.00
CA LEU A 80 1.50 15.78 -5.38
C LEU A 80 2.20 16.29 -6.63
N LYS A 81 1.49 16.51 -7.74
CA LYS A 81 2.12 16.97 -8.98
C LYS A 81 2.52 18.43 -8.89
N ALA A 82 1.57 19.37 -8.81
CA ALA A 82 1.89 20.79 -8.93
C ALA A 82 2.77 21.33 -7.78
N LYS A 83 2.67 20.76 -6.58
CA LYS A 83 3.41 21.24 -5.40
C LYS A 83 4.51 20.28 -4.90
N GLY A 84 4.47 19.02 -5.29
CA GLY A 84 5.37 17.98 -4.80
C GLY A 84 6.37 17.50 -5.85
N ALA A 85 5.97 17.39 -7.11
CA ALA A 85 6.88 17.04 -8.20
C ALA A 85 7.75 18.24 -8.58
N ARG A 86 9.01 17.98 -8.94
CA ARG A 86 10.00 18.99 -9.34
C ARG A 86 10.13 19.11 -10.86
N ASP A 87 9.63 18.12 -11.59
CA ASP A 87 9.68 18.00 -13.04
C ASP A 87 8.43 17.34 -13.58
N GLU A 88 8.22 17.42 -14.88
CA GLU A 88 7.07 16.86 -15.58
C GLU A 88 7.09 15.35 -15.59
N GLU A 89 8.27 14.75 -15.73
CA GLU A 89 8.48 13.29 -15.71
C GLU A 89 8.07 12.68 -14.37
N SER A 90 8.38 13.34 -13.26
CA SER A 90 7.89 12.91 -11.92
C SER A 90 6.35 12.96 -11.84
N GLY A 91 5.70 13.91 -12.55
CA GLY A 91 4.24 13.96 -12.65
C GLY A 91 3.66 12.73 -13.35
N GLU A 92 4.24 12.33 -14.49
CA GLU A 92 3.85 11.10 -15.21
C GLU A 92 4.08 9.84 -14.37
N MET A 93 5.20 9.80 -13.64
CA MET A 93 5.49 8.67 -12.75
C MET A 93 4.51 8.58 -11.57
N ILE A 94 4.00 9.69 -11.07
CA ILE A 94 2.92 9.72 -10.06
C ILE A 94 1.65 9.07 -10.61
N ASP A 95 1.28 9.35 -11.88
CA ASP A 95 0.12 8.71 -12.50
C ASP A 95 0.33 7.20 -12.63
N LEU A 96 1.49 6.77 -13.11
CA LEU A 96 1.85 5.37 -13.21
C LEU A 96 1.81 4.65 -11.85
N ILE A 97 2.30 5.28 -10.79
CA ILE A 97 2.24 4.76 -9.42
C ILE A 97 0.78 4.59 -8.98
N ARG A 98 -0.07 5.57 -9.27
CA ARG A 98 -1.49 5.53 -8.94
C ARG A 98 -2.24 4.42 -9.68
N GLU A 99 -2.01 4.30 -10.98
CA GLU A 99 -2.66 3.30 -11.84
C GLU A 99 -2.22 1.87 -11.51
N SER A 100 -0.98 1.72 -11.02
CA SER A 100 -0.41 0.43 -10.63
C SER A 100 -0.73 0.00 -9.19
N LEU A 101 -1.61 0.73 -8.48
CA LEU A 101 -1.95 0.43 -7.09
C LEU A 101 -2.62 -0.94 -6.96
N THR A 102 -2.06 -1.78 -6.11
CA THR A 102 -2.56 -3.13 -5.82
C THR A 102 -2.67 -3.38 -4.33
N PHE A 103 -3.55 -4.31 -3.97
CA PHE A 103 -3.66 -4.84 -2.60
C PHE A 103 -3.01 -6.22 -2.57
N ASP A 104 -1.78 -6.29 -2.13
CA ASP A 104 -1.05 -7.54 -1.99
C ASP A 104 -1.48 -8.29 -0.73
N PHE A 105 -1.92 -9.54 -0.90
CA PHE A 105 -2.40 -10.39 0.20
C PHE A 105 -1.32 -10.60 1.27
N GLY A 106 -0.09 -10.89 0.85
CA GLY A 106 1.02 -11.13 1.76
C GLY A 106 1.39 -9.90 2.57
N TRP A 107 1.26 -8.71 1.95
CA TRP A 107 1.52 -7.44 2.62
C TRP A 107 0.40 -7.08 3.61
N VAL A 108 -0.86 -7.17 3.19
CA VAL A 108 -2.04 -6.88 4.04
C VAL A 108 -2.06 -7.80 5.27
N HIS A 109 -1.74 -9.08 5.08
CA HIS A 109 -1.70 -10.07 6.15
C HIS A 109 -0.30 -10.31 6.73
N SER A 110 0.66 -9.41 6.49
CA SER A 110 2.05 -9.57 6.89
C SER A 110 2.22 -9.82 8.39
N VAL A 111 1.49 -9.09 9.24
CA VAL A 111 1.62 -9.19 10.70
C VAL A 111 1.25 -10.57 11.24
N PRO A 112 0.06 -11.15 10.95
CA PRO A 112 -0.26 -12.50 11.37
C PRO A 112 0.67 -13.56 10.78
N MET A 113 1.27 -13.33 9.63
CA MET A 113 2.28 -14.18 9.00
C MET A 113 3.72 -13.86 9.43
N GLY A 114 3.92 -13.35 10.65
CA GLY A 114 5.26 -13.14 11.20
C GLY A 114 6.03 -11.97 10.60
N SER A 115 5.33 -10.96 10.09
CA SER A 115 5.90 -9.76 9.47
C SER A 115 6.75 -10.08 8.23
N ILE A 116 6.22 -10.97 7.37
CA ILE A 116 6.90 -11.38 6.13
C ILE A 116 7.20 -10.21 5.20
N GLY A 117 6.32 -9.22 5.15
CA GLY A 117 6.47 -8.04 4.29
C GLY A 117 7.70 -7.17 4.60
N THR A 118 8.27 -7.29 5.80
CA THR A 118 9.44 -6.48 6.22
C THR A 118 10.74 -7.27 6.24
N ILE A 119 10.75 -8.54 5.85
CA ILE A 119 11.93 -9.40 5.99
C ILE A 119 13.19 -8.84 5.31
N ILE A 120 13.05 -8.29 4.11
CA ILE A 120 14.18 -7.71 3.37
C ILE A 120 14.67 -6.43 4.06
N GLN A 121 13.74 -5.58 4.52
CA GLN A 121 14.09 -4.36 5.25
C GLN A 121 14.81 -4.68 6.57
N ASP A 122 14.36 -5.72 7.28
CA ASP A 122 14.99 -6.19 8.51
C ASP A 122 16.44 -6.66 8.25
N LEU A 123 16.66 -7.39 7.15
CA LEU A 123 18.01 -7.84 6.74
C LEU A 123 18.93 -6.66 6.45
N VAL A 124 18.45 -5.66 5.72
CA VAL A 124 19.22 -4.45 5.40
C VAL A 124 19.52 -3.66 6.67
N ASN A 125 18.52 -3.41 7.53
CA ASN A 125 18.70 -2.66 8.76
C ASN A 125 19.67 -3.32 9.74
N ASN A 126 19.68 -4.66 9.78
CA ASN A 126 20.56 -5.45 10.65
C ASN A 126 21.90 -5.80 9.98
N ASN A 127 22.14 -5.32 8.76
CA ASN A 127 23.32 -5.63 7.97
C ASN A 127 23.59 -7.16 7.90
N THR A 128 22.53 -7.94 7.68
CA THR A 128 22.58 -9.40 7.67
C THR A 128 22.22 -9.92 6.28
N PRO A 129 23.16 -10.44 5.48
CA PRO A 129 22.87 -10.86 4.10
C PRO A 129 22.22 -12.25 4.01
N ASN A 130 22.05 -12.96 5.11
CA ASN A 130 21.58 -14.35 5.11
C ASN A 130 20.07 -14.47 5.10
N PHE A 131 19.46 -14.30 3.93
CA PHE A 131 18.03 -14.45 3.73
C PHE A 131 17.54 -15.86 4.09
N ALA A 132 18.25 -16.92 3.67
CA ALA A 132 17.82 -18.30 3.87
C ALA A 132 17.66 -18.65 5.36
N SER A 133 18.59 -18.23 6.21
CA SER A 133 18.49 -18.43 7.65
C SER A 133 17.35 -17.65 8.29
N SER A 134 17.16 -16.39 7.85
CA SER A 134 16.06 -15.54 8.34
C SER A 134 14.69 -16.10 7.93
N TRP A 135 14.59 -16.62 6.72
CA TRP A 135 13.38 -17.28 6.24
C TRP A 135 13.09 -18.56 7.03
N ALA A 136 14.06 -19.46 7.17
CA ALA A 136 13.89 -20.70 7.93
C ALA A 136 13.39 -20.45 9.37
N GLY A 137 13.85 -19.37 10.00
CA GLY A 137 13.38 -18.96 11.33
C GLY A 137 11.93 -18.43 11.36
N LYS A 138 11.38 -17.99 10.22
CA LYS A 138 10.03 -17.41 10.12
C LYS A 138 9.00 -18.38 9.50
N GLU A 139 9.43 -19.37 8.73
CA GLU A 139 8.57 -20.21 7.89
C GLU A 139 7.41 -20.86 8.68
N ALA A 140 7.68 -21.47 9.82
CA ALA A 140 6.64 -22.11 10.64
C ALA A 140 5.57 -21.11 11.10
N LYS A 141 5.96 -19.88 11.42
CA LYS A 141 5.04 -18.81 11.82
C LYS A 141 4.23 -18.30 10.63
N VAL A 142 4.82 -18.22 9.46
CA VAL A 142 4.14 -17.84 8.21
C VAL A 142 3.05 -18.86 7.88
N LEU A 143 3.38 -20.14 7.90
CA LEU A 143 2.42 -21.23 7.61
C LEU A 143 1.27 -21.25 8.63
N SER A 144 1.58 -21.18 9.93
CA SER A 144 0.55 -21.10 10.97
C SER A 144 -0.33 -19.85 10.85
N GLY A 145 0.24 -18.72 10.45
CA GLY A 145 -0.50 -17.48 10.19
C GLY A 145 -1.46 -17.64 9.00
N LEU A 146 -0.99 -18.22 7.91
CA LEU A 146 -1.79 -18.49 6.72
C LEU A 146 -2.98 -19.43 7.02
N GLU A 147 -2.76 -20.49 7.79
CA GLU A 147 -3.85 -21.39 8.22
C GLU A 147 -4.94 -20.66 9.02
N LYS A 148 -4.54 -19.77 9.95
CA LYS A 148 -5.50 -18.96 10.72
C LYS A 148 -6.28 -17.99 9.85
N ILE A 149 -5.62 -17.36 8.88
CA ILE A 149 -6.27 -16.45 7.93
C ILE A 149 -7.30 -17.24 7.10
N ASN A 150 -6.92 -18.37 6.53
CA ASN A 150 -7.80 -19.21 5.74
C ASN A 150 -9.02 -19.68 6.55
N ALA A 151 -8.81 -20.10 7.81
CA ALA A 151 -9.90 -20.48 8.70
C ALA A 151 -10.86 -19.32 9.03
N ALA A 152 -10.32 -18.08 9.14
CA ALA A 152 -11.15 -16.90 9.37
C ALA A 152 -12.01 -16.54 8.14
N TYR A 153 -11.43 -16.61 6.94
CA TYR A 153 -12.18 -16.39 5.70
C TYR A 153 -13.25 -17.45 5.45
N SER A 154 -12.98 -18.72 5.75
CA SER A 154 -13.98 -19.79 5.61
C SER A 154 -15.19 -19.56 6.52
N LYS A 155 -14.98 -19.11 7.75
CA LYS A 155 -16.06 -18.78 8.70
C LYS A 155 -16.87 -17.53 8.31
N ALA A 156 -16.25 -16.58 7.61
CA ALA A 156 -16.91 -15.36 7.18
C ALA A 156 -17.78 -15.54 5.93
N GLY A 157 -17.61 -16.66 5.21
CA GLY A 157 -18.41 -17.03 4.04
C GLY A 157 -19.65 -17.91 4.37
N GLU A 158 -19.82 -18.32 5.63
CA GLU A 158 -21.01 -19.00 6.16
C GLU A 158 -22.02 -18.00 6.73
#